data_25741661029b7c6945ffe9af38db9ea9
#
_entry.id   25741661029b7c6945ffe9af38db9ea9
#
_cell.length_a   1.000
_cell.length_b   1.000
_cell.length_c   1.000
_cell.angle_alpha   90.00
_cell.angle_beta   90.00
_cell.angle_gamma   90.00
#
_symmetry.space_group_name_H-M   'P 1'
#
loop_
_entity.id
_entity.type
_entity.pdbx_description
1 polymer ?
#
loop_
_entity_poly.entity_id
_entity_poly.type
_entity_poly.pdbx_seq_one_letter_code
_entity_poly.pdbx_strand_id
1 'polypeptide(L)'
;MRIIVVGAGKVGTALCRSLVEEKHDVILIEEKEEVLKRLSKRYDVMGFAGNGANFKILEQAEVSNCDVFIAMTDKDEVNMISAVLAKQMGAKETNCSRT
;
A
#
# COMPACT_ATOMS: atom_id res chain seq x y z
N MET A 1 8.63 8.66 7.60
CA MET A 1 8.68 7.19 7.51
C MET A 1 8.33 6.76 6.09
N ARG A 2 8.77 5.58 5.72
CA ARG A 2 8.39 4.98 4.44
C ARG A 2 7.19 4.07 4.69
N ILE A 3 6.06 4.39 4.07
CA ILE A 3 4.78 3.71 4.31
C ILE A 3 4.23 3.18 3.00
N ILE A 4 3.87 1.90 2.99
CA ILE A 4 3.23 1.28 1.83
C ILE A 4 1.76 1.08 2.15
N VAL A 5 0.89 1.58 1.26
CA VAL A 5 -0.57 1.40 1.38
C VAL A 5 -1.03 0.54 0.21
N VAL A 6 -1.75 -0.52 0.50
CA VAL A 6 -2.35 -1.38 -0.52
C VAL A 6 -3.85 -1.12 -0.55
N GLY A 7 -4.35 -0.68 -1.70
CA GLY A 7 -5.76 -0.38 -1.89
C GLY A 7 -6.05 1.12 -1.83
N ALA A 8 -6.78 1.59 -2.82
CA ALA A 8 -7.10 3.01 -2.96
C ALA A 8 -8.61 3.26 -3.06
N GLY A 9 -9.39 2.60 -2.21
CA GLY A 9 -10.78 2.94 -2.01
C GLY A 9 -10.90 4.24 -1.23
N LYS A 10 -12.07 4.53 -0.69
CA LYS A 10 -12.29 5.78 0.06
C LYS A 10 -11.32 5.94 1.22
N VAL A 11 -11.18 4.89 2.03
CA VAL A 11 -10.35 4.96 3.24
C VAL A 11 -8.88 5.00 2.86
N GLY A 12 -8.47 4.15 1.91
CA GLY A 12 -7.07 4.11 1.45
C GLY A 12 -6.64 5.44 0.84
N THR A 13 -7.52 6.05 0.04
CA THR A 13 -7.25 7.36 -0.55
C THR A 13 -7.11 8.45 0.52
N ALA A 14 -8.01 8.45 1.48
CA ALA A 14 -7.96 9.44 2.58
C ALA A 14 -6.68 9.24 3.41
N LEU A 15 -6.29 8.00 3.65
CA LEU A 15 -5.07 7.70 4.38
C LEU A 15 -3.85 8.19 3.61
N CYS A 16 -3.77 7.91 2.31
CA CYS A 16 -2.66 8.38 1.48
C CYS A 16 -2.52 9.89 1.54
N ARG A 17 -3.65 10.61 1.42
CA ARG A 17 -3.65 12.06 1.49
C ARG A 17 -3.08 12.55 2.82
N SER A 18 -3.56 11.99 3.93
CA SER A 18 -3.08 12.38 5.26
C SER A 18 -1.59 12.11 5.43
N LEU A 19 -1.13 10.95 4.97
CA LEU A 19 0.28 10.59 5.10
C LEU A 19 1.18 11.48 4.27
N VAL A 20 0.75 11.84 3.06
CA VAL A 20 1.50 12.76 2.21
C VAL A 20 1.55 14.16 2.84
N GLU A 21 0.44 14.62 3.41
CA GLU A 21 0.39 15.92 4.09
C GLU A 21 1.35 15.95 5.29
N GLU A 22 1.54 14.81 5.96
CA GLU A 22 2.48 14.69 7.08
C GLU A 22 3.91 14.44 6.61
N LYS A 23 4.13 14.50 5.30
CA LYS A 23 5.45 14.38 4.67
C LYS A 23 6.12 13.02 4.82
N HIS A 24 5.31 11.97 4.90
CA HIS A 24 5.82 10.61 4.83
C HIS A 24 6.12 10.24 3.37
N ASP A 25 7.02 9.29 3.21
CA ASP A 25 7.34 8.72 1.90
C ASP A 25 6.34 7.60 1.62
N VAL A 26 5.34 7.88 0.77
CA VAL A 26 4.19 6.99 0.56
C VAL A 26 4.31 6.24 -0.76
N ILE A 27 4.15 4.93 -0.69
CA ILE A 27 4.09 4.05 -1.85
C ILE A 27 2.70 3.42 -1.86
N LEU A 28 2.04 3.49 -3.02
CA LEU A 28 0.68 2.96 -3.19
C LEU A 28 0.70 1.76 -4.12
N ILE A 29 0.12 0.65 -3.66
CA ILE A 29 -0.12 -0.51 -4.51
C ILE A 29 -1.62 -0.58 -4.76
N GLU A 30 -2.01 -0.48 -6.02
CA GLU A 30 -3.42 -0.47 -6.40
C GLU A 30 -3.63 -1.32 -7.65
N GLU A 31 -4.65 -2.16 -7.62
CA GLU A 31 -4.95 -3.09 -8.70
C GLU A 31 -5.45 -2.38 -9.97
N LYS A 32 -6.21 -1.30 -9.81
CA LYS A 32 -6.80 -0.56 -10.93
C LYS A 32 -5.88 0.56 -11.38
N GLU A 33 -5.36 0.42 -12.59
CA GLU A 33 -4.41 1.40 -13.12
C GLU A 33 -4.98 2.82 -13.19
N GLU A 34 -6.25 2.97 -13.56
CA GLU A 34 -6.85 4.30 -13.65
C GLU A 34 -6.95 4.99 -12.29
N VAL A 35 -7.19 4.22 -11.24
CA VAL A 35 -7.22 4.75 -9.87
C VAL A 35 -5.81 5.18 -9.47
N LEU A 36 -4.83 4.34 -9.75
CA LEU A 36 -3.44 4.63 -9.44
C LEU A 36 -2.96 5.88 -10.15
N LYS A 37 -3.26 6.02 -11.44
CA LYS A 37 -2.87 7.19 -12.22
C LYS A 37 -3.49 8.47 -11.67
N ARG A 38 -4.77 8.40 -11.32
CA ARG A 38 -5.47 9.56 -10.77
C ARG A 38 -4.82 10.04 -9.47
N LEU A 39 -4.50 9.12 -8.59
CA LEU A 39 -3.90 9.47 -7.30
C LEU A 39 -2.45 9.93 -7.44
N SER A 40 -1.69 9.32 -8.36
CA SER A 40 -0.30 9.71 -8.59
C SER A 40 -0.17 11.09 -9.18
N LYS A 41 -1.20 11.55 -9.94
CA LYS A 41 -1.23 12.92 -10.46
C LYS A 41 -1.58 13.93 -9.38
N ARG A 42 -2.36 13.52 -8.41
CA ARG A 42 -2.89 14.42 -7.39
C ARG A 42 -2.01 14.54 -6.16
N TYR A 43 -1.35 13.46 -5.79
CA TYR A 43 -0.51 13.39 -4.60
C TYR A 43 0.88 12.90 -4.96
N ASP A 44 1.86 13.28 -4.15
CA ASP A 44 3.23 12.83 -4.33
C ASP A 44 3.38 11.42 -3.77
N VAL A 45 2.92 10.44 -4.53
CA VAL A 45 3.04 9.03 -4.17
C VAL A 45 3.70 8.26 -5.32
N MET A 46 4.51 7.27 -4.97
CA MET A 46 5.02 6.33 -5.95
C MET A 46 4.01 5.19 -6.04
N GLY A 47 3.63 4.80 -7.24
CA GLY A 47 2.60 3.80 -7.41
C GLY A 47 3.04 2.57 -8.19
N PHE A 48 2.51 1.43 -7.78
CA PHE A 48 2.67 0.17 -8.49
C PHE A 48 1.30 -0.44 -8.74
N ALA A 49 1.02 -0.80 -9.99
CA ALA A 49 -0.25 -1.42 -10.36
C ALA A 49 -0.14 -2.92 -10.14
N GLY A 50 -1.03 -3.47 -9.33
CA GLY A 50 -1.06 -4.91 -9.12
C GLY A 50 -1.75 -5.31 -7.84
N ASN A 51 -1.72 -6.61 -7.59
CA ASN A 51 -2.33 -7.21 -6.41
C ASN A 51 -1.31 -7.22 -5.27
N GLY A 52 -1.70 -6.69 -4.11
CA GLY A 52 -0.82 -6.62 -2.95
C GLY A 52 -0.42 -7.98 -2.36
N ALA A 53 -1.10 -9.05 -2.75
CA ALA A 53 -0.73 -10.40 -2.34
C ALA A 53 0.27 -11.04 -3.30
N ASN A 54 0.76 -10.30 -4.28
CA ASN A 54 1.73 -10.80 -5.26
C ASN A 54 3.15 -10.47 -4.79
N PHE A 55 3.97 -11.50 -4.64
CA PHE A 55 5.34 -11.37 -4.14
C PHE A 55 6.17 -10.38 -4.97
N LYS A 56 6.05 -10.46 -6.31
CA LYS A 56 6.84 -9.59 -7.18
C LYS A 56 6.48 -8.12 -7.02
N ILE A 57 5.21 -7.82 -6.86
CA ILE A 57 4.75 -6.44 -6.63
C ILE A 57 5.30 -5.93 -5.31
N LEU A 58 5.25 -6.74 -4.26
CA LEU A 58 5.78 -6.36 -2.96
C LEU A 58 7.30 -6.15 -3.03
N GLU A 59 7.98 -6.98 -3.80
CA GLU A 59 9.42 -6.83 -4.00
C GLU A 59 9.75 -5.53 -4.75
N GLN A 60 9.01 -5.22 -5.82
CA GLN A 60 9.20 -4.00 -6.56
C GLN A 60 8.95 -2.75 -5.71
N ALA A 61 7.98 -2.83 -4.82
CA ALA A 61 7.67 -1.73 -3.91
C ALA A 61 8.67 -1.63 -2.75
N GLU A 62 9.64 -2.53 -2.69
CA GLU A 62 10.68 -2.57 -1.68
C GLU A 62 10.11 -2.67 -0.27
N VAL A 63 9.21 -3.61 -0.10
CA VAL A 63 8.52 -3.82 1.18
C VAL A 63 9.51 -4.12 2.32
N SER A 64 10.67 -4.71 2.01
CA SER A 64 11.70 -4.99 3.00
C SER A 64 12.27 -3.73 3.65
N ASN A 65 12.12 -2.58 3.00
CA ASN A 65 12.63 -1.30 3.50
C ASN A 65 11.54 -0.40 4.07
N CYS A 66 10.30 -0.89 4.18
CA CYS A 66 9.23 -0.02 4.67
C CYS A 66 9.11 -0.08 6.20
N ASP A 67 8.71 1.04 6.76
CA ASP A 67 8.47 1.14 8.20
C ASP A 67 7.09 0.61 8.56
N VAL A 68 6.08 0.93 7.75
CA VAL A 68 4.71 0.47 7.99
C VAL A 68 4.09 0.02 6.67
N PHE A 69 3.45 -1.12 6.70
CA PHE A 69 2.71 -1.67 5.57
C PHE A 69 1.24 -1.78 5.98
N ILE A 70 0.35 -1.16 5.20
CA ILE A 70 -1.07 -1.12 5.54
C ILE A 70 -1.88 -1.66 4.36
N ALA A 71 -2.61 -2.76 4.56
CA ALA A 71 -3.43 -3.37 3.52
C ALA A 71 -4.90 -3.03 3.77
N MET A 72 -5.53 -2.35 2.82
CA MET A 72 -6.89 -1.79 2.95
C MET A 72 -7.72 -1.99 1.68
N THR A 73 -7.58 -3.14 1.04
CA THR A 73 -8.42 -3.46 -0.12
C THR A 73 -9.81 -3.89 0.35
N ASP A 74 -10.72 -4.10 -0.58
CA ASP A 74 -12.06 -4.59 -0.28
C ASP A 74 -12.12 -6.11 -0.08
N LYS A 75 -10.97 -6.78 -0.13
CA LYS A 75 -10.90 -8.24 0.03
C LYS A 75 -10.08 -8.58 1.26
N ASP A 76 -10.73 -9.11 2.28
CA ASP A 76 -10.07 -9.46 3.54
C ASP A 76 -8.91 -10.44 3.34
N GLU A 77 -9.10 -11.44 2.46
CA GLU A 77 -8.05 -12.43 2.21
C GLU A 77 -6.81 -11.81 1.58
N VAL A 78 -6.96 -10.84 0.69
CA VAL A 78 -5.83 -10.13 0.10
C VAL A 78 -5.12 -9.32 1.18
N ASN A 79 -5.88 -8.64 2.03
CA ASN A 79 -5.31 -7.85 3.11
C ASN A 79 -4.47 -8.70 4.06
N MET A 80 -5.01 -9.85 4.44
CA MET A 80 -4.32 -10.74 5.37
C MET A 80 -3.07 -11.36 4.76
N ILE A 81 -3.19 -11.87 3.53
CA ILE A 81 -2.06 -12.52 2.86
C ILE A 81 -0.95 -11.52 2.59
N SER A 82 -1.30 -10.33 2.09
CA SER A 82 -0.28 -9.32 1.80
C SER A 82 0.44 -8.87 3.06
N ALA A 83 -0.28 -8.71 4.17
CA ALA A 83 0.33 -8.32 5.43
C ALA A 83 1.31 -9.39 5.95
N VAL A 84 0.93 -10.67 5.85
CA VAL A 84 1.80 -11.77 6.25
C VAL A 84 3.06 -11.79 5.38
N LEU A 85 2.89 -11.70 4.06
CA LEU A 85 4.04 -11.70 3.14
C LEU A 85 4.95 -10.51 3.42
N ALA A 86 4.37 -9.32 3.59
CA ALA A 86 5.15 -8.12 3.85
C ALA A 86 5.99 -8.26 5.12
N LYS A 87 5.40 -8.82 6.16
CA LYS A 87 6.13 -9.04 7.41
C LYS A 87 7.28 -10.02 7.23
N GLN A 88 7.04 -11.11 6.51
CA GLN A 88 8.08 -12.10 6.22
C GLN A 88 9.18 -11.52 5.35
N MET A 89 8.86 -10.57 4.49
CA MET A 89 9.83 -9.92 3.60
C MET A 89 10.63 -8.80 4.29
N GLY A 90 10.27 -8.42 5.50
CA GLY A 90 11.05 -7.47 6.28
C GLY A 90 10.39 -6.15 6.64
N ALA A 91 9.10 -5.97 6.35
CA ALA A 91 8.40 -4.78 6.81
C ALA A 91 8.44 -4.73 8.33
N LYS A 92 8.71 -3.57 8.89
CA LYS A 92 8.86 -3.44 10.34
C LYS A 92 7.54 -3.63 11.07
N GLU A 93 6.47 -3.06 10.52
CA GLU A 93 5.14 -3.15 11.10
C GLU A 93 4.12 -3.37 9.99
N THR A 94 3.14 -4.24 10.23
CA THR A 94 2.09 -4.49 9.24
C THR A 94 0.73 -4.37 9.90
N ASN A 95 -0.22 -3.76 9.17
CA ASN A 95 -1.61 -3.66 9.58
C ASN A 95 -2.49 -4.06 8.40
N CYS A 96 -3.59 -4.71 8.68
CA CYS A 96 -4.55 -5.04 7.62
C CYS A 96 -5.98 -4.75 8.09
N SER A 97 -6.81 -4.31 7.14
CA SER A 97 -8.23 -4.10 7.37
C SER A 97 -8.98 -5.42 7.26
N ARG A 98 -9.98 -5.62 8.15
CA ARG A 98 -10.89 -6.78 8.11
C ARG A 98 -12.30 -6.29 8.37
N THR A 99 -13.25 -6.82 7.63
CA THR A 99 -14.66 -6.52 7.83
C THR A 99 -15.30 -7.46 8.82
#